data_e9fe62e6b41c9c554648ab6067c3cd2e
#
_entry.id   e9fe62e6b41c9c554648ab6067c3cd2e
#
_cell.length_a   1.000
_cell.length_b   1.000
_cell.length_c   1.000
_cell.angle_alpha   90.00
_cell.angle_beta   90.00
_cell.angle_gamma   90.00
#
_symmetry.space_group_name_H-M   'P 1'
#
loop_
_entity.id
_entity.type
_entity.pdbx_description
1 polymer ?
#
loop_
_entity_poly.entity_id
_entity_poly.type
_entity_poly.pdbx_seq_one_letter_code
_entity_poly.pdbx_strand_id
1 'polypeptide(L)'
;MKPMRFRLSLLILLSLSVAHAKEVRSGEDVLRAMHDRYAKSWYKNLTFTQKSTTYNGDKTIKVETWYEALELPAKLRIDIGPPKNGDGYLMVDGTLTILKEGKESGTRPLVNMLLVLGFDVYGQSPETTANVVKAEGYDLKKVHEDTWEGQAVYVVGAEKGDLKSKQFWVEKKRLLFVRLFEPTQADPNKFQEIRFEDYREMAGGWVAARVEVYADERKVFSEEYSDIQSNVKLDPGTFDPKQFNATHWEKP
;
A
#
# COMPACT_ATOMS: atom_id res chain seq x y z
N MET A 1 75.95 11.44 -23.27
CA MET A 1 74.74 10.68 -23.63
C MET A 1 73.83 10.66 -22.43
N LYS A 2 72.63 11.35 -22.48
CA LYS A 2 71.62 11.33 -21.39
C LYS A 2 70.56 10.31 -21.76
N PRO A 3 70.08 9.45 -20.82
CA PRO A 3 69.05 8.53 -21.13
C PRO A 3 67.66 9.21 -21.10
N MET A 4 66.93 8.99 -22.18
CA MET A 4 65.56 9.43 -22.41
C MET A 4 64.58 8.52 -21.59
N ARG A 5 63.92 9.09 -20.60
CA ARG A 5 62.90 8.38 -19.80
C ARG A 5 61.56 8.42 -20.52
N PHE A 6 61.12 7.30 -21.05
CA PHE A 6 59.76 7.11 -21.55
C PHE A 6 58.78 7.05 -20.38
N ARG A 7 57.85 8.00 -20.29
CA ARG A 7 56.69 7.95 -19.36
C ARG A 7 55.56 7.23 -20.08
N LEU A 8 55.26 6.01 -19.64
CA LEU A 8 54.12 5.25 -20.06
C LEU A 8 52.90 5.80 -19.28
N SER A 9 52.02 6.56 -19.95
CA SER A 9 50.74 7.01 -19.37
C SER A 9 49.74 5.90 -19.53
N LEU A 10 49.37 5.26 -18.42
CA LEU A 10 48.32 4.26 -18.35
C LEU A 10 46.95 4.96 -18.37
N LEU A 11 46.24 4.93 -19.50
CA LEU A 11 44.83 5.36 -19.59
C LEU A 11 43.96 4.30 -18.97
N ILE A 12 43.42 4.56 -17.77
CA ILE A 12 42.36 3.74 -17.16
C ILE A 12 41.05 4.14 -17.80
N LEU A 13 40.54 3.31 -18.72
CA LEU A 13 39.16 3.39 -19.20
C LEU A 13 38.23 2.93 -18.07
N LEU A 14 37.59 3.88 -17.38
CA LEU A 14 36.42 3.58 -16.54
C LEU A 14 35.25 3.23 -17.45
N SER A 15 34.94 1.95 -17.58
CA SER A 15 33.68 1.49 -18.18
C SER A 15 32.55 1.79 -17.18
N LEU A 16 31.82 2.88 -17.39
CA LEU A 16 30.53 3.11 -16.74
C LEU A 16 29.56 2.04 -17.25
N SER A 17 29.32 1.01 -16.44
CA SER A 17 28.21 0.09 -16.64
C SER A 17 26.93 0.86 -16.38
N VAL A 18 26.28 1.37 -17.44
CA VAL A 18 24.91 1.89 -17.35
C VAL A 18 24.02 0.68 -17.08
N ALA A 19 23.62 0.48 -15.84
CA ALA A 19 22.58 -0.47 -15.50
C ALA A 19 21.31 -0.03 -16.26
N HIS A 20 20.98 -0.72 -17.35
CA HIS A 20 19.71 -0.53 -18.04
C HIS A 20 18.61 -0.94 -17.04
N ALA A 21 17.80 0.03 -16.59
CA ALA A 21 16.56 -0.29 -15.91
C ALA A 21 15.76 -1.21 -16.85
N LYS A 22 15.34 -2.35 -16.33
CA LYS A 22 14.55 -3.31 -17.12
C LYS A 22 13.29 -2.61 -17.60
N GLU A 23 13.03 -2.64 -18.90
CA GLU A 23 11.85 -2.04 -19.50
C GLU A 23 10.58 -2.69 -18.91
N VAL A 24 9.66 -1.88 -18.42
CA VAL A 24 8.37 -2.34 -17.90
C VAL A 24 7.46 -2.64 -19.09
N ARG A 25 7.01 -3.88 -19.20
CA ARG A 25 6.15 -4.38 -20.30
C ARG A 25 4.84 -4.98 -19.81
N SER A 26 4.72 -5.24 -18.52
CA SER A 26 3.55 -5.83 -17.90
C SER A 26 3.35 -5.31 -16.47
N GLY A 27 2.16 -5.54 -15.90
CA GLY A 27 1.90 -5.26 -14.49
C GLY A 27 2.79 -6.07 -13.56
N GLU A 28 3.17 -7.29 -13.93
CA GLU A 28 4.14 -8.08 -13.17
C GLU A 28 5.52 -7.41 -13.10
N ASP A 29 5.94 -6.74 -14.17
CA ASP A 29 7.20 -5.98 -14.15
C ASP A 29 7.09 -4.78 -13.21
N VAL A 30 5.93 -4.10 -13.14
CA VAL A 30 5.69 -3.01 -12.18
C VAL A 30 5.76 -3.54 -10.75
N LEU A 31 5.02 -4.61 -10.42
CA LEU A 31 5.02 -5.22 -9.08
C LEU A 31 6.42 -5.68 -8.68
N ARG A 32 7.17 -6.26 -9.60
CA ARG A 32 8.57 -6.65 -9.38
C ARG A 32 9.45 -5.43 -9.09
N ALA A 33 9.29 -4.36 -9.86
CA ALA A 33 10.07 -3.13 -9.67
C ALA A 33 9.78 -2.49 -8.29
N MET A 34 8.51 -2.48 -7.84
CA MET A 34 8.12 -2.03 -6.50
C MET A 34 8.82 -2.86 -5.42
N HIS A 35 8.74 -4.18 -5.51
CA HIS A 35 9.41 -5.10 -4.60
C HIS A 35 10.93 -4.89 -4.60
N ASP A 36 11.58 -4.97 -5.75
CA ASP A 36 13.04 -4.96 -5.86
C ASP A 36 13.65 -3.65 -5.34
N ARG A 37 12.88 -2.55 -5.41
CA ARG A 37 13.26 -1.24 -4.86
C ARG A 37 13.42 -1.26 -3.35
N TYR A 38 12.58 -2.02 -2.63
CA TYR A 38 12.43 -1.88 -1.18
C TYR A 38 12.58 -3.18 -0.37
N ALA A 39 12.62 -4.36 -0.99
CA ALA A 39 12.59 -5.66 -0.31
C ALA A 39 13.61 -5.85 0.82
N LYS A 40 14.74 -5.11 0.78
CA LYS A 40 15.80 -5.19 1.79
C LYS A 40 15.66 -4.17 2.92
N SER A 41 14.81 -3.17 2.75
CA SER A 41 14.75 -2.01 3.66
C SER A 41 13.35 -1.73 4.21
N TRP A 42 12.28 -2.22 3.56
CA TRP A 42 10.91 -1.93 3.99
C TRP A 42 10.66 -2.40 5.42
N TYR A 43 9.86 -1.65 6.18
CA TYR A 43 9.47 -2.02 7.54
C TYR A 43 8.64 -3.31 7.56
N LYS A 44 8.62 -3.99 8.71
CA LYS A 44 7.88 -5.25 8.90
C LYS A 44 6.48 -5.05 9.46
N ASN A 45 6.30 -3.97 10.22
CA ASN A 45 5.02 -3.61 10.79
C ASN A 45 4.93 -2.09 10.97
N LEU A 46 3.69 -1.60 11.09
CA LEU A 46 3.35 -0.24 11.46
C LEU A 46 2.26 -0.24 12.52
N THR A 47 2.26 0.81 13.34
CA THR A 47 1.11 1.22 14.12
C THR A 47 0.85 2.70 13.89
N PHE A 48 -0.42 3.11 13.91
CA PHE A 48 -0.80 4.51 13.76
C PHE A 48 -2.18 4.79 14.31
N THR A 49 -2.44 6.06 14.57
CA THR A 49 -3.77 6.58 14.86
C THR A 49 -4.36 7.15 13.58
N GLN A 50 -5.58 6.76 13.25
CA GLN A 50 -6.29 7.22 12.06
C GLN A 50 -7.49 8.08 12.47
N LYS A 51 -7.57 9.26 11.89
CA LYS A 51 -8.80 10.06 11.87
C LYS A 51 -9.58 9.71 10.62
N SER A 52 -10.71 9.02 10.81
CA SER A 52 -11.62 8.59 9.75
C SER A 52 -12.76 9.59 9.62
N THR A 53 -12.95 10.15 8.43
CA THR A 53 -14.01 11.13 8.16
C THR A 53 -14.90 10.63 7.03
N THR A 54 -16.22 10.53 7.29
CA THR A 54 -17.22 10.19 6.30
C THR A 54 -17.96 11.44 5.82
N TYR A 55 -18.20 11.52 4.51
CA TYR A 55 -18.84 12.65 3.87
C TYR A 55 -20.14 12.27 3.18
N ASN A 56 -21.07 13.24 3.08
CA ASN A 56 -22.22 13.19 2.20
C ASN A 56 -22.28 14.53 1.42
N GLY A 57 -21.80 14.49 0.16
CA GLY A 57 -21.47 15.70 -0.58
C GLY A 57 -20.40 16.51 0.17
N ASP A 58 -20.59 17.80 0.35
CA ASP A 58 -19.64 18.67 1.04
C ASP A 58 -19.76 18.65 2.57
N LYS A 59 -20.66 17.82 3.12
CA LYS A 59 -20.90 17.77 4.56
C LYS A 59 -20.18 16.60 5.20
N THR A 60 -19.42 16.87 6.25
CA THR A 60 -18.95 15.85 7.18
C THR A 60 -20.13 15.30 7.97
N ILE A 61 -20.35 13.99 7.90
CA ILE A 61 -21.43 13.30 8.62
C ILE A 61 -20.95 12.48 9.80
N LYS A 62 -19.68 12.05 9.79
CA LYS A 62 -19.09 11.27 10.89
C LYS A 62 -17.59 11.51 10.93
N VAL A 63 -17.05 11.64 12.15
CA VAL A 63 -15.61 11.61 12.42
C VAL A 63 -15.36 10.60 13.53
N GLU A 64 -14.42 9.69 13.30
CA GLU A 64 -14.01 8.67 14.26
C GLU A 64 -12.50 8.63 14.38
N THR A 65 -12.03 8.18 15.53
CA THR A 65 -10.63 7.81 15.70
C THR A 65 -10.53 6.29 15.66
N TRP A 66 -9.69 5.78 14.80
CA TRP A 66 -9.35 4.37 14.70
C TRP A 66 -7.89 4.19 15.12
N TYR A 67 -7.56 3.02 15.63
CA TYR A 67 -6.20 2.66 16.00
C TYR A 67 -5.82 1.42 15.25
N GLU A 68 -4.70 1.48 14.55
CA GLU A 68 -4.35 0.43 13.62
C GLU A 68 -2.97 -0.15 13.89
N ALA A 69 -2.88 -1.45 13.68
CA ALA A 69 -1.63 -2.18 13.61
C ALA A 69 -1.64 -3.06 12.37
N LEU A 70 -0.57 -3.03 11.60
CA LEU A 70 -0.35 -3.97 10.50
C LEU A 70 0.98 -4.71 10.68
N GLU A 71 0.99 -5.98 10.29
CA GLU A 71 2.20 -6.81 10.20
C GLU A 71 2.24 -7.46 8.82
N LEU A 72 3.34 -7.23 8.12
CA LEU A 72 3.50 -7.69 6.74
C LEU A 72 4.04 -9.14 6.68
N PRO A 73 3.50 -9.96 5.77
CA PRO A 73 2.35 -9.66 4.92
C PRO A 73 0.99 -9.98 5.56
N ALA A 74 -0.06 -9.40 4.98
CA ALA A 74 -1.46 -9.83 5.07
C ALA A 74 -2.13 -9.77 6.46
N LYS A 75 -1.62 -8.96 7.39
CA LYS A 75 -2.25 -8.78 8.70
C LYS A 75 -2.52 -7.30 8.96
N LEU A 76 -3.78 -6.98 9.23
CA LEU A 76 -4.25 -5.66 9.63
C LEU A 76 -5.26 -5.79 10.76
N ARG A 77 -5.06 -5.02 11.82
CA ARG A 77 -5.99 -4.83 12.92
C ARG A 77 -6.44 -3.38 12.94
N ILE A 78 -7.75 -3.19 13.10
CA ILE A 78 -8.39 -1.88 13.25
C ILE A 78 -9.24 -1.92 14.51
N ASP A 79 -8.92 -1.07 15.51
CA ASP A 79 -9.79 -0.79 16.64
C ASP A 79 -10.57 0.50 16.37
N ILE A 80 -11.91 0.43 16.38
CA ILE A 80 -12.80 1.56 16.13
C ILE A 80 -13.12 2.25 17.46
N GLY A 81 -12.68 3.49 17.60
CA GLY A 81 -12.78 4.22 18.86
C GLY A 81 -11.84 3.66 19.93
N PRO A 82 -12.12 3.88 21.22
CA PRO A 82 -11.25 3.38 22.29
C PRO A 82 -11.13 1.85 22.23
N PRO A 83 -9.92 1.27 22.20
CA PRO A 83 -9.71 -0.19 22.06
C PRO A 83 -10.42 -1.03 23.13
N LYS A 84 -10.60 -0.47 24.33
CA LYS A 84 -11.37 -1.13 25.41
C LYS A 84 -12.82 -1.45 25.05
N ASN A 85 -13.37 -0.80 24.01
CA ASN A 85 -14.73 -1.06 23.56
C ASN A 85 -14.82 -2.41 22.81
N GLY A 86 -13.71 -2.87 22.23
CA GLY A 86 -13.64 -4.14 21.54
C GLY A 86 -14.35 -4.14 20.17
N ASP A 87 -14.63 -2.98 19.61
CA ASP A 87 -15.19 -2.85 18.27
C ASP A 87 -14.08 -2.72 17.25
N GLY A 88 -14.13 -3.49 16.16
CA GLY A 88 -13.10 -3.37 15.13
C GLY A 88 -13.09 -4.49 14.11
N TYR A 89 -11.98 -4.57 13.41
CA TYR A 89 -11.74 -5.52 12.33
C TYR A 89 -10.38 -6.18 12.48
N LEU A 90 -10.32 -7.46 12.13
CA LEU A 90 -9.08 -8.16 11.82
C LEU A 90 -9.13 -8.64 10.39
N MET A 91 -8.11 -8.32 9.62
CA MET A 91 -7.87 -8.88 8.30
C MET A 91 -6.58 -9.69 8.40
N VAL A 92 -6.70 -11.01 8.29
CA VAL A 92 -5.58 -11.93 8.44
C VAL A 92 -5.66 -12.97 7.34
N ASP A 93 -4.61 -13.07 6.53
CA ASP A 93 -4.46 -14.07 5.47
C ASP A 93 -5.72 -14.20 4.57
N GLY A 94 -6.26 -13.05 4.13
CA GLY A 94 -7.43 -13.00 3.24
C GLY A 94 -8.77 -13.26 3.94
N THR A 95 -8.81 -13.19 5.26
CA THR A 95 -10.04 -13.32 6.06
C THR A 95 -10.31 -12.05 6.84
N LEU A 96 -11.49 -11.47 6.67
CA LEU A 96 -12.01 -10.40 7.53
C LEU A 96 -12.81 -11.01 8.67
N THR A 97 -12.44 -10.69 9.90
CA THR A 97 -13.21 -10.94 11.13
C THR A 97 -13.73 -9.62 11.69
N ILE A 98 -15.02 -9.54 11.96
CA ILE A 98 -15.70 -8.37 12.54
C ILE A 98 -15.85 -8.60 14.04
N LEU A 99 -15.37 -7.66 14.85
CA LEU A 99 -15.45 -7.69 16.31
C LEU A 99 -16.46 -6.67 16.80
N LYS A 100 -17.29 -7.07 17.75
CA LYS A 100 -18.26 -6.27 18.47
C LYS A 100 -18.13 -6.55 19.97
N GLU A 101 -17.89 -5.52 20.78
CA GLU A 101 -17.68 -5.68 22.23
C GLU A 101 -16.68 -6.80 22.56
N GLY A 102 -15.62 -6.92 21.75
CA GLY A 102 -14.58 -7.93 21.88
C GLY A 102 -14.95 -9.35 21.50
N LYS A 103 -16.08 -9.54 20.85
CA LYS A 103 -16.53 -10.86 20.37
C LYS A 103 -16.64 -10.86 18.85
N GLU A 104 -16.29 -11.99 18.25
CA GLU A 104 -16.52 -12.21 16.83
C GLU A 104 -18.03 -12.14 16.53
N SER A 105 -18.42 -11.25 15.62
CA SER A 105 -19.79 -11.07 15.16
C SER A 105 -20.00 -11.47 13.70
N GLY A 106 -18.92 -11.76 12.98
CA GLY A 106 -18.98 -12.24 11.61
C GLY A 106 -17.59 -12.42 11.00
N THR A 107 -17.51 -13.35 10.05
CA THR A 107 -16.29 -13.65 9.31
C THR A 107 -16.62 -13.86 7.83
N ARG A 108 -15.76 -13.35 6.94
CA ARG A 108 -15.87 -13.56 5.50
C ARG A 108 -14.53 -13.47 4.80
N PRO A 109 -14.36 -14.10 3.62
CA PRO A 109 -13.21 -13.85 2.77
C PRO A 109 -13.14 -12.37 2.36
N LEU A 110 -11.94 -11.78 2.43
CA LEU A 110 -11.67 -10.43 1.95
C LEU A 110 -10.17 -10.27 1.69
N VAL A 111 -9.81 -9.96 0.46
CA VAL A 111 -8.48 -9.45 0.13
C VAL A 111 -8.55 -7.93 0.13
N ASN A 112 -7.76 -7.29 0.98
CA ASN A 112 -7.67 -5.84 1.03
C ASN A 112 -6.58 -5.37 0.05
N MET A 113 -6.98 -4.85 -1.12
CA MET A 113 -6.04 -4.41 -2.15
C MET A 113 -5.19 -3.21 -1.72
N LEU A 114 -5.64 -2.40 -0.76
CA LEU A 114 -4.83 -1.31 -0.21
C LEU A 114 -3.68 -1.85 0.64
N LEU A 115 -3.92 -2.93 1.40
CA LEU A 115 -2.87 -3.62 2.14
C LEU A 115 -1.89 -4.29 1.16
N VAL A 116 -2.39 -5.00 0.14
CA VAL A 116 -1.57 -5.71 -0.85
C VAL A 116 -0.67 -4.74 -1.63
N LEU A 117 -1.23 -3.67 -2.20
CA LEU A 117 -0.50 -2.75 -3.08
C LEU A 117 0.20 -1.61 -2.34
N GLY A 118 -0.33 -1.18 -1.19
CA GLY A 118 0.26 -0.11 -0.40
C GLY A 118 1.37 -0.56 0.54
N PHE A 119 1.40 -1.86 0.89
CA PHE A 119 2.29 -2.37 1.93
C PHE A 119 2.95 -3.72 1.57
N ASP A 120 2.18 -4.78 1.35
CA ASP A 120 2.71 -6.14 1.18
C ASP A 120 3.62 -6.29 -0.03
N VAL A 121 3.32 -5.61 -1.14
CA VAL A 121 4.08 -5.66 -2.40
C VAL A 121 5.56 -5.38 -2.22
N TYR A 122 5.92 -4.59 -1.22
CA TYR A 122 7.31 -4.22 -0.96
C TYR A 122 8.10 -5.29 -0.18
N GLY A 123 7.41 -6.21 0.50
CA GLY A 123 8.04 -7.23 1.36
C GLY A 123 7.82 -8.68 0.93
N GLN A 124 6.68 -8.99 0.30
CA GLN A 124 6.40 -10.34 -0.18
C GLN A 124 6.91 -10.57 -1.61
N SER A 125 7.04 -11.83 -2.05
CA SER A 125 7.55 -12.12 -3.38
C SER A 125 6.68 -11.51 -4.50
N PRO A 126 7.28 -11.00 -5.59
CA PRO A 126 6.52 -10.44 -6.72
C PRO A 126 5.53 -11.44 -7.33
N GLU A 127 5.86 -12.72 -7.32
CA GLU A 127 4.99 -13.78 -7.82
C GLU A 127 3.74 -13.92 -6.94
N THR A 128 3.91 -13.92 -5.62
CA THR A 128 2.79 -13.97 -4.66
C THR A 128 1.86 -12.78 -4.88
N THR A 129 2.41 -11.56 -4.93
CA THR A 129 1.62 -10.35 -5.18
C THR A 129 0.90 -10.41 -6.52
N ALA A 130 1.58 -10.82 -7.60
CA ALA A 130 0.96 -10.93 -8.94
C ALA A 130 -0.19 -11.95 -8.96
N ASN A 131 -0.04 -13.08 -8.25
CA ASN A 131 -1.09 -14.09 -8.17
C ASN A 131 -2.33 -13.56 -7.43
N VAL A 132 -2.14 -12.84 -6.31
CA VAL A 132 -3.24 -12.20 -5.58
C VAL A 132 -3.94 -11.16 -6.46
N VAL A 133 -3.19 -10.25 -7.08
CA VAL A 133 -3.73 -9.19 -7.94
C VAL A 133 -4.53 -9.76 -9.12
N LYS A 134 -4.04 -10.84 -9.76
CA LYS A 134 -4.77 -11.55 -10.82
C LYS A 134 -6.04 -12.22 -10.31
N ALA A 135 -5.98 -12.87 -9.15
CA ALA A 135 -7.14 -13.53 -8.55
C ALA A 135 -8.25 -12.52 -8.21
N GLU A 136 -7.87 -11.29 -7.86
CA GLU A 136 -8.80 -10.18 -7.64
C GLU A 136 -9.30 -9.53 -8.95
N GLY A 137 -8.90 -10.04 -10.12
CA GLY A 137 -9.45 -9.67 -11.43
C GLY A 137 -8.77 -8.45 -12.07
N TYR A 138 -7.56 -8.09 -11.69
CA TYR A 138 -6.77 -7.07 -12.39
C TYR A 138 -6.04 -7.68 -13.59
N ASP A 139 -6.13 -7.04 -14.76
CA ASP A 139 -5.45 -7.50 -15.98
C ASP A 139 -4.00 -6.98 -16.03
N LEU A 140 -3.06 -7.77 -15.53
CA LEU A 140 -1.64 -7.42 -15.52
C LEU A 140 -1.00 -7.37 -16.93
N LYS A 141 -1.70 -7.76 -17.99
CA LYS A 141 -1.20 -7.60 -19.37
C LYS A 141 -1.37 -6.16 -19.87
N LYS A 142 -2.31 -5.41 -19.26
CA LYS A 142 -2.55 -4.01 -19.57
C LYS A 142 -1.67 -3.14 -18.71
N VAL A 143 -0.70 -2.48 -19.33
CA VAL A 143 0.16 -1.49 -18.69
C VAL A 143 0.47 -0.37 -19.65
N HIS A 144 0.42 0.86 -19.19
CA HIS A 144 0.85 2.04 -19.93
C HIS A 144 1.38 3.12 -18.99
N GLU A 145 2.03 4.11 -19.56
CA GLU A 145 2.48 5.29 -18.83
C GLU A 145 1.48 6.41 -18.96
N ASP A 146 1.31 7.17 -17.88
CA ASP A 146 0.48 8.37 -17.85
C ASP A 146 1.08 9.42 -16.90
N THR A 147 0.39 10.53 -16.74
CA THR A 147 0.75 11.59 -15.77
C THR A 147 -0.44 11.82 -14.83
N TRP A 148 -0.17 11.83 -13.54
CA TRP A 148 -1.15 12.16 -12.51
C TRP A 148 -0.54 13.15 -11.51
N GLU A 149 -1.23 14.27 -11.28
CA GLU A 149 -0.77 15.35 -10.40
C GLU A 149 0.66 15.83 -10.73
N GLY A 150 0.99 15.88 -12.03
CA GLY A 150 2.30 16.30 -12.52
C GLY A 150 3.41 15.26 -12.38
N GLN A 151 3.10 14.06 -11.90
CA GLN A 151 4.06 12.97 -11.73
C GLN A 151 3.82 11.87 -12.78
N ALA A 152 4.92 11.32 -13.32
CA ALA A 152 4.83 10.18 -14.22
C ALA A 152 4.41 8.92 -13.43
N VAL A 153 3.44 8.17 -13.96
CA VAL A 153 2.90 6.96 -13.33
C VAL A 153 2.87 5.79 -14.32
N TYR A 154 2.91 4.58 -13.79
CA TYR A 154 2.44 3.38 -14.47
C TYR A 154 0.98 3.15 -14.10
N VAL A 155 0.14 2.90 -15.10
CA VAL A 155 -1.25 2.45 -14.95
C VAL A 155 -1.30 0.99 -15.33
N VAL A 156 -1.81 0.16 -14.42
CA VAL A 156 -1.91 -1.29 -14.60
C VAL A 156 -3.36 -1.72 -14.46
N GLY A 157 -3.85 -2.53 -15.40
CA GLY A 157 -5.20 -3.13 -15.38
C GLY A 157 -6.17 -2.54 -16.39
N ALA A 158 -5.89 -1.39 -16.98
CA ALA A 158 -6.80 -0.70 -17.90
C ALA A 158 -6.09 -0.16 -19.14
N GLU A 159 -6.86 0.13 -20.18
CA GLU A 159 -6.41 0.90 -21.33
C GLU A 159 -6.40 2.42 -20.98
N LYS A 160 -5.64 3.19 -21.76
CA LYS A 160 -5.53 4.64 -21.53
C LYS A 160 -6.91 5.32 -21.63
N GLY A 161 -7.25 6.07 -20.57
CA GLY A 161 -8.53 6.80 -20.45
C GLY A 161 -9.70 5.96 -19.94
N ASP A 162 -9.52 4.66 -19.69
CA ASP A 162 -10.53 3.82 -19.05
C ASP A 162 -10.44 3.96 -17.52
N LEU A 163 -11.44 4.55 -16.89
CA LEU A 163 -11.57 4.67 -15.43
C LEU A 163 -12.65 3.74 -14.85
N LYS A 164 -13.16 2.79 -15.67
CA LYS A 164 -14.23 1.85 -15.30
C LYS A 164 -13.77 0.40 -15.25
N SER A 165 -12.49 0.14 -15.45
CA SER A 165 -11.86 -1.17 -15.22
C SER A 165 -11.08 -1.16 -13.92
N LYS A 166 -10.97 -2.33 -13.28
CA LYS A 166 -10.07 -2.50 -12.14
C LYS A 166 -8.65 -2.15 -12.54
N GLN A 167 -8.05 -1.19 -11.86
CA GLN A 167 -6.72 -0.71 -12.15
C GLN A 167 -6.05 -0.11 -10.94
N PHE A 168 -4.72 -0.13 -10.92
CA PHE A 168 -3.92 0.57 -9.93
C PHE A 168 -2.80 1.37 -10.58
N TRP A 169 -2.38 2.43 -9.91
CA TRP A 169 -1.41 3.38 -10.41
C TRP A 169 -0.20 3.45 -9.48
N VAL A 170 0.98 3.48 -10.08
CA VAL A 170 2.26 3.49 -9.35
C VAL A 170 3.10 4.68 -9.82
N GLU A 171 3.49 5.55 -8.89
CA GLU A 171 4.40 6.66 -9.16
C GLU A 171 5.78 6.11 -9.55
N LYS A 172 6.31 6.55 -10.71
CA LYS A 172 7.48 5.93 -11.33
C LYS A 172 8.80 6.20 -10.60
N LYS A 173 8.97 7.37 -9.99
CA LYS A 173 10.25 7.79 -9.40
C LYS A 173 10.58 6.99 -8.13
N ARG A 174 9.59 6.81 -7.25
CA ARG A 174 9.73 6.08 -6.00
C ARG A 174 9.15 4.68 -6.05
N LEU A 175 8.38 4.34 -7.12
CA LEU A 175 7.65 3.08 -7.26
C LEU A 175 6.65 2.87 -6.11
N LEU A 176 5.90 3.92 -5.76
CA LEU A 176 4.88 3.89 -4.72
C LEU A 176 3.49 3.77 -5.35
N PHE A 177 2.65 2.94 -4.74
CA PHE A 177 1.23 2.84 -5.07
C PHE A 177 0.54 4.16 -4.74
N VAL A 178 -0.21 4.75 -5.69
CA VAL A 178 -0.81 6.08 -5.48
C VAL A 178 -2.31 6.14 -5.73
N ARG A 179 -2.87 5.18 -6.51
CA ARG A 179 -4.26 5.27 -6.90
C ARG A 179 -4.85 3.90 -7.25
N LEU A 180 -6.10 3.68 -6.90
CA LEU A 180 -6.85 2.47 -7.20
C LEU A 180 -8.21 2.83 -7.78
N PHE A 181 -8.67 2.05 -8.75
CA PHE A 181 -10.05 2.02 -9.20
C PHE A 181 -10.59 0.61 -9.08
N GLU A 182 -11.70 0.46 -8.40
CA GLU A 182 -12.38 -0.83 -8.25
C GLU A 182 -13.90 -0.63 -8.10
N PRO A 183 -14.70 -1.66 -8.36
CA PRO A 183 -16.13 -1.63 -8.06
C PRO A 183 -16.38 -1.37 -6.59
N THR A 184 -17.45 -0.65 -6.25
CA THR A 184 -17.85 -0.50 -4.86
C THR A 184 -18.40 -1.83 -4.32
N GLN A 185 -18.22 -2.07 -3.02
CA GLN A 185 -18.80 -3.29 -2.39
C GLN A 185 -20.32 -3.32 -2.43
N ALA A 186 -20.97 -2.15 -2.44
CA ALA A 186 -22.43 -2.04 -2.45
C ALA A 186 -23.05 -2.28 -3.83
N ASP A 187 -22.35 -1.90 -4.89
CA ASP A 187 -22.84 -2.02 -6.28
C ASP A 187 -21.65 -2.24 -7.22
N PRO A 188 -21.50 -3.43 -7.79
CA PRO A 188 -20.37 -3.74 -8.69
C PRO A 188 -20.39 -2.97 -10.01
N ASN A 189 -21.48 -2.27 -10.35
CA ASN A 189 -21.55 -1.38 -11.52
C ASN A 189 -21.05 0.04 -11.23
N LYS A 190 -20.84 0.37 -9.96
CA LYS A 190 -20.27 1.65 -9.52
C LYS A 190 -18.83 1.46 -9.13
N PHE A 191 -17.99 2.41 -9.55
CA PHE A 191 -16.57 2.40 -9.23
C PHE A 191 -16.26 3.43 -8.15
N GLN A 192 -15.35 3.07 -7.28
CA GLN A 192 -14.68 3.97 -6.37
C GLN A 192 -13.25 4.20 -6.82
N GLU A 193 -12.78 5.39 -6.54
CA GLU A 193 -11.39 5.79 -6.66
C GLU A 193 -10.81 5.95 -5.27
N ILE A 194 -9.64 5.37 -5.03
CA ILE A 194 -8.92 5.52 -3.78
C ILE A 194 -7.56 6.12 -4.09
N ARG A 195 -7.16 7.15 -3.35
CA ARG A 195 -5.91 7.88 -3.51
C ARG A 195 -5.06 7.74 -2.27
N PHE A 196 -3.78 7.41 -2.46
CA PHE A 196 -2.76 7.42 -1.41
C PHE A 196 -1.90 8.66 -1.57
N GLU A 197 -1.93 9.53 -0.58
CA GLU A 197 -1.35 10.86 -0.62
C GLU A 197 -0.48 11.16 0.61
N ASP A 198 0.22 12.28 0.61
CA ASP A 198 1.07 12.74 1.71
C ASP A 198 2.07 11.67 2.18
N TYR A 199 2.82 11.12 1.24
CA TYR A 199 3.81 10.09 1.53
C TYR A 199 4.95 10.60 2.42
N ARG A 200 5.16 9.93 3.56
CA ARG A 200 6.23 10.19 4.53
C ARG A 200 7.23 9.03 4.52
N GLU A 201 8.49 9.36 4.60
CA GLU A 201 9.56 8.36 4.69
C GLU A 201 9.60 7.76 6.10
N MET A 202 9.66 6.42 6.18
CA MET A 202 9.66 5.66 7.43
C MET A 202 10.62 4.47 7.32
N ALA A 203 11.60 4.37 8.21
CA ALA A 203 12.44 3.17 8.42
C ALA A 203 12.78 2.38 7.12
N GLY A 204 13.23 3.08 6.07
CA GLY A 204 13.62 2.48 4.79
C GLY A 204 12.48 2.17 3.84
N GLY A 205 11.25 2.59 4.17
CA GLY A 205 10.06 2.55 3.33
C GLY A 205 9.29 3.88 3.34
N TRP A 206 8.04 3.84 2.97
CA TRP A 206 7.14 4.99 2.89
C TRP A 206 5.76 4.62 3.42
N VAL A 207 5.03 5.60 3.95
CA VAL A 207 3.63 5.47 4.31
C VAL A 207 2.85 6.65 3.76
N ALA A 208 1.71 6.42 3.11
CA ALA A 208 0.77 7.47 2.78
C ALA A 208 0.08 7.90 4.07
N ALA A 209 0.28 9.16 4.48
CA ALA A 209 -0.33 9.67 5.71
C ALA A 209 -1.76 10.16 5.50
N ARG A 210 -2.24 10.17 4.26
CA ARG A 210 -3.62 10.47 3.89
C ARG A 210 -4.10 9.50 2.82
N VAL A 211 -5.31 8.96 3.03
CA VAL A 211 -6.04 8.18 2.05
C VAL A 211 -7.40 8.84 1.80
N GLU A 212 -7.78 9.00 0.56
CA GLU A 212 -9.06 9.57 0.18
C GLU A 212 -9.84 8.61 -0.73
N VAL A 213 -11.13 8.44 -0.45
CA VAL A 213 -12.04 7.61 -1.24
C VAL A 213 -13.08 8.48 -1.91
N TYR A 214 -13.22 8.29 -3.21
CA TYR A 214 -14.19 8.98 -4.04
C TYR A 214 -15.17 7.98 -4.65
N ALA A 215 -16.46 8.33 -4.69
CA ALA A 215 -17.48 7.64 -5.45
C ALA A 215 -18.21 8.68 -6.31
N ASP A 216 -18.38 8.40 -7.62
CA ASP A 216 -18.97 9.35 -8.58
C ASP A 216 -18.29 10.73 -8.49
N GLU A 217 -16.95 10.76 -8.46
CA GLU A 217 -16.11 11.98 -8.38
C GLU A 217 -16.29 12.79 -7.08
N ARG A 218 -17.06 12.30 -6.12
CA ARG A 218 -17.29 12.96 -4.83
C ARG A 218 -16.54 12.24 -3.73
N LYS A 219 -15.83 13.00 -2.91
CA LYS A 219 -15.19 12.44 -1.73
C LYS A 219 -16.25 11.92 -0.76
N VAL A 220 -16.16 10.62 -0.42
CA VAL A 220 -17.09 9.94 0.49
C VAL A 220 -16.43 9.55 1.80
N PHE A 221 -15.10 9.39 1.79
CA PHE A 221 -14.35 9.01 2.98
C PHE A 221 -12.91 9.54 2.91
N SER A 222 -12.31 9.86 4.05
CA SER A 222 -10.89 10.14 4.16
C SER A 222 -10.30 9.60 5.45
N GLU A 223 -9.03 9.26 5.38
CA GLU A 223 -8.17 8.82 6.48
C GLU A 223 -6.99 9.78 6.59
N GLU A 224 -6.69 10.21 7.81
CA GLU A 224 -5.51 10.99 8.13
C GLU A 224 -4.74 10.28 9.25
N TYR A 225 -3.48 9.90 8.99
CA TYR A 225 -2.66 9.12 9.91
C TYR A 225 -1.75 10.03 10.74
N SER A 226 -1.73 9.77 12.04
CA SER A 226 -0.84 10.38 13.03
C SER A 226 -0.18 9.31 13.89
N ASP A 227 0.80 9.69 14.70
CA ASP A 227 1.51 8.82 15.65
C ASP A 227 2.04 7.53 14.97
N ILE A 228 2.54 7.68 13.74
CA ILE A 228 2.97 6.55 12.92
C ILE A 228 4.30 6.03 13.48
N GLN A 229 4.35 4.73 13.81
CA GLN A 229 5.54 4.04 14.27
C GLN A 229 5.78 2.78 13.43
N SER A 230 7.03 2.51 13.11
CA SER A 230 7.44 1.34 12.33
C SER A 230 8.32 0.40 13.13
N ASN A 231 8.29 -0.89 12.81
CA ASN A 231 9.08 -1.93 13.43
C ASN A 231 8.94 -1.97 14.97
N VAL A 232 7.72 -1.72 15.45
CA VAL A 232 7.40 -1.80 16.87
C VAL A 232 7.29 -3.24 17.36
N LYS A 233 7.44 -3.46 18.65
CA LYS A 233 7.16 -4.77 19.23
C LYS A 233 5.65 -4.93 19.38
N LEU A 234 5.06 -5.82 18.58
CA LEU A 234 3.66 -6.22 18.72
C LEU A 234 3.53 -7.41 19.66
N ASP A 235 2.43 -7.46 20.40
CA ASP A 235 2.08 -8.62 21.21
C ASP A 235 1.71 -9.80 20.28
N PRO A 236 2.14 -11.04 20.55
CA PRO A 236 1.82 -12.19 19.71
C PRO A 236 0.33 -12.42 19.45
N GLY A 237 -0.55 -11.98 20.36
CA GLY A 237 -1.99 -12.07 20.19
C GLY A 237 -2.65 -10.90 19.46
N THR A 238 -1.88 -9.91 18.99
CA THR A 238 -2.43 -8.70 18.34
C THR A 238 -3.40 -9.00 17.20
N PHE A 239 -3.17 -10.07 16.45
CA PHE A 239 -3.99 -10.48 15.31
C PHE A 239 -4.83 -11.74 15.59
N ASP A 240 -4.97 -12.15 16.85
CA ASP A 240 -5.84 -13.27 17.26
C ASP A 240 -7.22 -12.71 17.68
N PRO A 241 -8.33 -13.08 17.01
CA PRO A 241 -9.66 -12.60 17.35
C PRO A 241 -10.07 -12.96 18.79
N LYS A 242 -9.55 -14.07 19.34
CA LYS A 242 -9.83 -14.48 20.73
C LYS A 242 -9.15 -13.62 21.77
N GLN A 243 -8.11 -12.90 21.37
CA GLN A 243 -7.32 -12.01 22.23
C GLN A 243 -7.53 -10.53 21.89
N PHE A 244 -8.51 -10.21 21.06
CA PHE A 244 -8.73 -8.84 20.57
C PHE A 244 -8.84 -7.81 21.67
N ASN A 245 -9.48 -8.12 22.80
CA ASN A 245 -9.59 -7.23 23.95
C ASN A 245 -8.42 -7.29 24.92
N ALA A 246 -7.62 -8.35 24.86
CA ALA A 246 -6.57 -8.60 25.86
C ALA A 246 -5.21 -8.11 25.42
N THR A 247 -4.99 -8.01 24.12
CA THR A 247 -3.67 -7.71 23.59
C THR A 247 -3.69 -6.49 22.72
N HIS A 248 -2.67 -5.72 22.90
CA HIS A 248 -2.52 -4.46 22.23
C HIS A 248 -1.05 -4.13 22.03
N TRP A 249 -0.79 -3.16 21.23
CA TRP A 249 0.43 -2.38 21.28
C TRP A 249 0.17 -1.18 22.16
N GLU A 250 1.17 -0.76 22.91
CA GLU A 250 1.08 0.47 23.68
C GLU A 250 0.92 1.65 22.72
N LYS A 251 -0.03 2.51 23.03
CA LYS A 251 -0.19 3.77 22.31
C LYS A 251 0.87 4.73 22.78
N PRO A 252 1.38 5.55 21.86
CA PRO A 252 2.21 6.68 22.27
C PRO A 252 1.42 7.68 23.09
#